data_474ae1980ac837cbe1b2e7bcc26ed0dd
#
_entry.id   474ae1980ac837cbe1b2e7bcc26ed0dd
#
_cell.length_a   1.000
_cell.length_b   1.000
_cell.length_c   1.000
_cell.angle_alpha   90.00
_cell.angle_beta   90.00
_cell.angle_gamma   90.00
#
_symmetry.space_group_name_H-M   'P 1'
#
loop_
_entity.id
_entity.type
_entity.pdbx_description
1 polymer ?
#
loop_
_entity_poly.entity_id
_entity_poly.type
_entity_poly.pdbx_seq_one_letter_code
_entity_poly.pdbx_strand_id
1 'polypeptide(L)'
;MCIRDRTRPARRPVRRIALIAAAAVLVLAVGTAGATGILRSAAEVFSPLFGGAPAQTEIIDKIGYPVGASDTDNGVTVTADAVMGDAYNAVIVYTISRDDGTRLLPEDITGEMLLVHGNGTDLSILGGSHGSSYFVVEDPAASSIQMVETVSADKPINDCTATGVFENLYKWDEEAGEAVPIIEGKWRLKFEMTYEDSSVTLSGGETFTQDGMTFTIDSITLSPVAYKVDYTVDSEVVWSNSGSGRQSEEDRLTTQRYFENVEILLTLTDGTVIDLSNAGGSIGPEDGVTVCSKGEVFSEVLPMEDMASISVGGVVYDLTVE
;
A
#
# COMPACT_ATOMS: atom_id res chain seq x y z
N MET A 1 54.12 -4.36 -10.60
CA MET A 1 53.00 -3.79 -11.36
C MET A 1 51.92 -4.89 -11.38
N CYS A 2 51.08 -4.92 -10.34
CA CYS A 2 50.03 -5.95 -10.17
C CYS A 2 48.70 -5.35 -10.63
N ILE A 3 48.19 -5.92 -11.71
CA ILE A 3 46.84 -5.60 -12.24
C ILE A 3 45.86 -6.35 -11.33
N ARG A 4 45.07 -5.61 -10.57
CA ARG A 4 43.89 -6.15 -9.84
C ARG A 4 42.80 -6.39 -10.86
N ASP A 5 42.52 -7.65 -11.16
CA ASP A 5 41.31 -8.09 -11.82
C ASP A 5 40.14 -7.82 -10.89
N ARG A 6 39.25 -6.88 -11.29
CA ARG A 6 37.94 -6.71 -10.67
C ARG A 6 37.03 -7.74 -11.31
N THR A 7 36.76 -8.82 -10.59
CA THR A 7 35.70 -9.75 -10.95
C THR A 7 34.36 -9.01 -10.87
N ARG A 8 33.71 -8.83 -11.99
CA ARG A 8 32.32 -8.33 -12.08
C ARG A 8 31.40 -9.37 -11.42
N PRO A 9 30.43 -8.96 -10.57
CA PRO A 9 29.45 -9.89 -10.04
C PRO A 9 28.64 -10.52 -11.19
N ALA A 10 28.40 -11.82 -11.08
CA ALA A 10 27.65 -12.56 -12.09
C ALA A 10 26.16 -12.16 -12.03
N ARG A 11 25.63 -11.62 -13.13
CA ARG A 11 24.23 -11.30 -13.31
C ARG A 11 23.43 -12.60 -13.40
N ARG A 12 22.41 -12.77 -12.55
CA ARG A 12 21.49 -13.91 -12.61
C ARG A 12 20.24 -13.54 -13.43
N PRO A 13 19.80 -14.38 -14.38
CA PRO A 13 18.61 -14.08 -15.17
C PRO A 13 17.32 -14.26 -14.36
N VAL A 14 16.44 -13.29 -14.43
CA VAL A 14 15.05 -13.37 -13.94
C VAL A 14 14.32 -14.47 -14.73
N ARG A 15 13.71 -15.43 -14.04
CA ARG A 15 12.91 -16.47 -14.71
C ARG A 15 11.63 -15.83 -15.25
N ARG A 16 11.41 -15.96 -16.57
CA ARG A 16 10.23 -15.49 -17.26
C ARG A 16 8.99 -16.22 -16.70
N ILE A 17 8.08 -15.49 -16.08
CA ILE A 17 6.70 -15.95 -15.93
C ILE A 17 5.95 -15.34 -17.10
N ALA A 18 5.43 -16.20 -17.97
CA ALA A 18 4.63 -15.77 -19.09
C ALA A 18 3.32 -15.15 -18.58
N LEU A 19 3.09 -13.89 -18.92
CA LEU A 19 1.80 -13.23 -18.75
C LEU A 19 0.77 -13.96 -19.60
N ILE A 20 -0.09 -14.75 -18.98
CA ILE A 20 -1.30 -15.28 -19.61
C ILE A 20 -2.42 -14.31 -19.26
N ALA A 21 -2.71 -13.41 -20.18
CA ALA A 21 -3.89 -12.57 -20.10
C ALA A 21 -5.13 -13.43 -20.38
N ALA A 22 -5.89 -13.72 -19.34
CA ALA A 22 -7.25 -14.24 -19.48
C ALA A 22 -8.18 -13.31 -18.71
N ALA A 23 -8.70 -12.29 -19.38
CA ALA A 23 -9.77 -11.47 -18.86
C ALA A 23 -11.05 -12.32 -18.76
N ALA A 24 -11.36 -12.80 -17.58
CA ALA A 24 -12.67 -13.34 -17.25
C ALA A 24 -13.38 -12.33 -16.35
N VAL A 25 -14.14 -11.43 -16.95
CA VAL A 25 -15.09 -10.58 -16.23
C VAL A 25 -16.20 -11.48 -15.71
N LEU A 26 -16.13 -11.86 -14.44
CA LEU A 26 -17.23 -12.44 -13.70
C LEU A 26 -17.70 -11.42 -12.66
N VAL A 27 -18.61 -10.56 -13.09
CA VAL A 27 -19.38 -9.72 -12.18
C VAL A 27 -20.31 -10.63 -11.40
N LEU A 28 -19.92 -11.04 -10.21
CA LEU A 28 -20.85 -11.55 -9.22
C LEU A 28 -21.34 -10.39 -8.36
N ALA A 29 -22.35 -9.72 -8.86
CA ALA A 29 -23.16 -8.80 -8.07
C ALA A 29 -23.88 -9.60 -6.99
N VAL A 30 -23.35 -9.64 -5.78
CA VAL A 30 -24.15 -9.95 -4.61
C VAL A 30 -24.69 -8.62 -4.11
N GLY A 31 -25.77 -8.18 -4.74
CA GLY A 31 -26.45 -6.96 -4.40
C GLY A 31 -27.26 -7.11 -3.11
N THR A 32 -27.17 -6.12 -2.26
CA THR A 32 -28.35 -5.61 -1.59
C THR A 32 -28.65 -4.26 -2.27
N ALA A 33 -29.74 -4.25 -3.00
CA ALA A 33 -30.20 -3.11 -3.75
C ALA A 33 -30.46 -1.91 -2.84
N GLY A 34 -29.80 -0.80 -3.14
CA GLY A 34 -30.02 0.44 -2.41
C GLY A 34 -29.40 1.69 -3.01
N ALA A 35 -28.68 1.60 -4.14
CA ALA A 35 -28.28 2.80 -4.85
C ALA A 35 -28.34 2.55 -6.35
N THR A 36 -29.02 3.38 -7.10
CA THR A 36 -29.02 3.44 -8.57
C THR A 36 -27.68 4.01 -9.07
N GLY A 37 -26.57 3.52 -8.56
CA GLY A 37 -25.21 3.88 -8.96
C GLY A 37 -24.78 2.95 -10.10
N ILE A 38 -24.41 3.53 -11.23
CA ILE A 38 -23.66 2.85 -12.26
C ILE A 38 -22.34 2.48 -11.62
N LEU A 39 -21.98 1.18 -11.61
CA LEU A 39 -20.68 0.72 -11.13
C LEU A 39 -19.60 1.40 -11.99
N ARG A 40 -18.74 2.19 -11.35
CA ARG A 40 -17.61 2.86 -12.01
C ARG A 40 -16.55 1.83 -12.36
N SER A 41 -15.90 1.98 -13.51
CA SER A 41 -14.74 1.15 -13.82
C SER A 41 -13.56 1.48 -12.89
N ALA A 42 -12.63 0.55 -12.72
CA ALA A 42 -11.43 0.82 -11.93
C ALA A 42 -10.65 2.03 -12.49
N ALA A 43 -10.55 2.17 -13.80
CA ALA A 43 -9.89 3.34 -14.42
C ALA A 43 -10.58 4.65 -14.09
N GLU A 44 -11.92 4.70 -14.06
CA GLU A 44 -12.65 5.92 -13.66
C GLU A 44 -12.41 6.31 -12.20
N VAL A 45 -12.12 5.33 -11.34
CA VAL A 45 -11.84 5.55 -9.91
C VAL A 45 -10.39 5.93 -9.69
N PHE A 46 -9.44 5.17 -10.24
CA PHE A 46 -8.02 5.28 -9.89
C PHE A 46 -7.23 6.27 -10.77
N SER A 47 -7.57 6.45 -12.07
CA SER A 47 -6.78 7.33 -12.93
C SER A 47 -6.69 8.78 -12.43
N PRO A 48 -7.70 9.38 -11.83
CA PRO A 48 -7.58 10.71 -11.24
C PRO A 48 -6.64 10.78 -10.04
N LEU A 49 -6.40 9.64 -9.37
CA LEU A 49 -5.63 9.54 -8.13
C LEU A 49 -4.18 9.13 -8.38
N PHE A 50 -3.94 8.20 -9.32
CA PHE A 50 -2.67 7.50 -9.53
C PHE A 50 -2.08 7.67 -10.93
N GLY A 51 -2.61 8.58 -11.72
CA GLY A 51 -2.14 8.90 -13.06
C GLY A 51 -3.16 8.56 -14.14
N GLY A 52 -3.21 9.43 -15.16
CA GLY A 52 -4.17 9.38 -16.27
C GLY A 52 -3.52 9.23 -17.63
N ALA A 53 -2.21 8.95 -17.72
CA ALA A 53 -1.57 8.62 -18.99
C ALA A 53 -2.16 7.32 -19.58
N PRO A 54 -2.23 7.18 -20.92
CA PRO A 54 -2.84 5.99 -21.53
C PRO A 54 -2.26 4.65 -21.04
N ALA A 55 -0.94 4.56 -20.85
CA ALA A 55 -0.28 3.37 -20.34
C ALA A 55 -0.72 3.04 -18.91
N GLN A 56 -0.77 4.04 -18.04
CA GLN A 56 -1.23 3.90 -16.66
C GLN A 56 -2.71 3.46 -16.58
N THR A 57 -3.57 4.09 -17.39
CA THR A 57 -4.99 3.72 -17.48
C THR A 57 -5.18 2.28 -17.94
N GLU A 58 -4.40 1.82 -18.93
CA GLU A 58 -4.44 0.43 -19.40
C GLU A 58 -4.02 -0.56 -18.31
N ILE A 59 -3.02 -0.22 -17.51
CA ILE A 59 -2.60 -1.05 -16.37
C ILE A 59 -3.70 -1.08 -15.32
N ILE A 60 -4.24 0.08 -14.92
CA ILE A 60 -5.31 0.18 -13.94
C ILE A 60 -6.52 -0.66 -14.37
N ASP A 61 -6.91 -0.65 -15.65
CA ASP A 61 -8.00 -1.47 -16.17
C ASP A 61 -7.73 -2.98 -16.07
N LYS A 62 -6.46 -3.38 -16.04
CA LYS A 62 -6.07 -4.80 -15.91
C LYS A 62 -6.01 -5.27 -14.47
N ILE A 63 -5.46 -4.44 -13.55
CA ILE A 63 -5.20 -4.83 -12.17
C ILE A 63 -6.23 -4.28 -11.19
N GLY A 64 -7.03 -3.31 -11.60
CA GLY A 64 -8.06 -2.71 -10.77
C GLY A 64 -9.40 -3.45 -10.90
N TYR A 65 -10.12 -3.55 -9.80
CA TYR A 65 -11.39 -4.24 -9.71
C TYR A 65 -12.47 -3.33 -9.14
N PRO A 66 -13.59 -3.12 -9.86
CA PRO A 66 -14.72 -2.38 -9.32
C PRO A 66 -15.42 -3.22 -8.25
N VAL A 67 -15.74 -2.61 -7.11
CA VAL A 67 -16.35 -3.28 -5.96
C VAL A 67 -17.83 -2.96 -5.84
N GLY A 68 -18.20 -1.71 -5.63
CA GLY A 68 -19.58 -1.23 -5.51
C GLY A 68 -20.32 -1.68 -4.25
N ALA A 69 -19.64 -2.26 -3.26
CA ALA A 69 -20.26 -2.58 -1.98
C ALA A 69 -20.53 -1.31 -1.19
N SER A 70 -21.72 -1.17 -0.61
CA SER A 70 -22.13 0.04 0.12
C SER A 70 -22.94 -0.28 1.36
N ASP A 71 -22.92 0.67 2.30
CA ASP A 71 -23.81 0.66 3.47
C ASP A 71 -24.26 2.10 3.76
N THR A 72 -25.46 2.25 4.29
CA THR A 72 -26.10 3.56 4.52
C THR A 72 -26.56 3.65 5.97
N ASP A 73 -26.17 4.72 6.65
CA ASP A 73 -26.64 5.06 7.99
C ASP A 73 -26.76 6.59 8.13
N ASN A 74 -27.76 7.06 8.85
CA ASN A 74 -28.02 8.47 9.12
C ASN A 74 -28.02 9.39 7.87
N GLY A 75 -28.51 8.89 6.72
CA GLY A 75 -28.56 9.64 5.47
C GLY A 75 -27.18 9.88 4.83
N VAL A 76 -26.20 9.07 5.20
CA VAL A 76 -24.87 9.03 4.61
C VAL A 76 -24.59 7.62 4.12
N THR A 77 -24.11 7.51 2.90
CA THR A 77 -23.69 6.24 2.29
C THR A 77 -22.17 6.20 2.17
N VAL A 78 -21.57 5.10 2.61
CA VAL A 78 -20.19 4.74 2.36
C VAL A 78 -20.18 3.64 1.30
N THR A 79 -19.41 3.82 0.23
CA THR A 79 -19.27 2.87 -0.87
C THR A 79 -17.81 2.54 -1.06
N ALA A 80 -17.45 1.25 -1.08
CA ALA A 80 -16.18 0.81 -1.62
C ALA A 80 -16.28 0.80 -3.15
N ASP A 81 -15.63 1.74 -3.81
CA ASP A 81 -15.78 1.92 -5.27
C ASP A 81 -14.97 0.88 -6.05
N ALA A 82 -13.70 0.77 -5.73
CA ALA A 82 -12.77 -0.13 -6.42
C ALA A 82 -11.58 -0.49 -5.53
N VAL A 83 -10.91 -1.57 -5.89
CA VAL A 83 -9.65 -2.04 -5.32
C VAL A 83 -8.65 -2.30 -6.44
N MET A 84 -7.37 -2.00 -6.20
CA MET A 84 -6.25 -2.48 -7.02
C MET A 84 -5.09 -2.85 -6.11
N GLY A 85 -4.20 -3.73 -6.57
CA GLY A 85 -3.08 -4.12 -5.74
C GLY A 85 -2.22 -5.22 -6.34
N ASP A 86 -1.42 -5.81 -5.47
CA ASP A 86 -0.61 -7.00 -5.72
C ASP A 86 -0.85 -8.04 -4.60
N ALA A 87 0.03 -9.05 -4.51
CA ALA A 87 -0.12 -10.09 -3.51
C ALA A 87 -0.16 -9.56 -2.06
N TYR A 88 0.55 -8.47 -1.76
CA TYR A 88 0.76 -8.00 -0.37
C TYR A 88 0.25 -6.58 -0.11
N ASN A 89 -0.04 -5.83 -1.15
CA ASN A 89 -0.45 -4.43 -1.06
C ASN A 89 -1.74 -4.20 -1.82
N ALA A 90 -2.57 -3.32 -1.30
CA ALA A 90 -3.80 -2.91 -1.96
C ALA A 90 -4.09 -1.43 -1.75
N VAL A 91 -4.77 -0.85 -2.71
CA VAL A 91 -5.39 0.46 -2.64
C VAL A 91 -6.88 0.28 -2.75
N ILE A 92 -7.61 0.80 -1.79
CA ILE A 92 -9.08 0.75 -1.74
C ILE A 92 -9.59 2.18 -1.75
N VAL A 93 -10.52 2.48 -2.64
CA VAL A 93 -11.17 3.79 -2.68
C VAL A 93 -12.58 3.68 -2.14
N TYR A 94 -12.86 4.47 -1.12
CA TYR A 94 -14.18 4.64 -0.56
C TYR A 94 -14.74 6.01 -0.91
N THR A 95 -15.96 6.06 -1.41
CA THR A 95 -16.73 7.31 -1.53
C THR A 95 -17.71 7.40 -0.36
N ILE A 96 -17.71 8.55 0.31
CA ILE A 96 -18.64 8.89 1.39
C ILE A 96 -19.47 10.08 0.92
N SER A 97 -20.79 9.95 0.92
CA SER A 97 -21.70 10.97 0.40
C SER A 97 -23.01 11.03 1.19
N ARG A 98 -23.67 12.18 1.17
CA ARG A 98 -25.05 12.26 1.66
C ARG A 98 -26.03 11.78 0.60
N ASP A 99 -27.07 11.05 1.04
CA ASP A 99 -28.07 10.45 0.16
C ASP A 99 -28.95 11.51 -0.55
N ASP A 100 -29.08 12.67 0.05
CA ASP A 100 -29.84 13.80 -0.51
C ASP A 100 -29.02 14.69 -1.45
N GLY A 101 -27.73 14.38 -1.66
CA GLY A 101 -26.81 15.12 -2.52
C GLY A 101 -26.38 16.48 -1.96
N THR A 102 -26.72 16.78 -0.71
CA THR A 102 -26.27 18.02 -0.07
C THR A 102 -24.80 17.91 0.32
N ARG A 103 -24.19 19.04 0.71
CA ARG A 103 -22.81 19.11 1.15
C ARG A 103 -22.55 18.14 2.31
N LEU A 104 -21.53 17.31 2.19
CA LEU A 104 -21.19 16.31 3.20
C LEU A 104 -20.54 16.96 4.42
N LEU A 105 -19.47 17.74 4.20
CA LEU A 105 -18.72 18.38 5.28
C LEU A 105 -19.26 19.77 5.59
N PRO A 106 -19.24 20.21 6.87
CA PRO A 106 -19.46 21.62 7.22
C PRO A 106 -18.53 22.56 6.44
N GLU A 107 -18.94 23.81 6.23
CA GLU A 107 -18.19 24.78 5.39
C GLU A 107 -16.78 25.10 5.93
N ASP A 108 -16.59 24.96 7.23
CA ASP A 108 -15.33 25.20 7.94
C ASP A 108 -14.44 23.96 8.08
N ILE A 109 -14.85 22.82 7.53
CA ILE A 109 -14.13 21.55 7.61
C ILE A 109 -13.67 21.15 6.20
N THR A 110 -12.38 20.85 6.07
CA THR A 110 -11.78 20.26 4.88
C THR A 110 -11.44 18.78 5.09
N GLY A 111 -11.26 18.04 4.00
CA GLY A 111 -10.89 16.62 4.06
C GLY A 111 -9.60 16.38 4.84
N GLU A 112 -8.64 17.31 4.78
CA GLU A 112 -7.38 17.22 5.54
C GLU A 112 -7.58 17.29 7.07
N MET A 113 -8.70 17.89 7.50
CA MET A 113 -9.06 17.95 8.93
C MET A 113 -9.75 16.70 9.43
N LEU A 114 -10.13 15.80 8.53
CA LEU A 114 -10.83 14.57 8.90
C LEU A 114 -9.88 13.59 9.59
N LEU A 115 -10.35 13.06 10.69
CA LEU A 115 -9.75 11.92 11.36
C LEU A 115 -10.61 10.69 11.08
N VAL A 116 -10.00 9.71 10.44
CA VAL A 116 -10.62 8.39 10.17
C VAL A 116 -10.24 7.41 11.29
N HIS A 117 -10.12 7.92 12.52
CA HIS A 117 -9.66 7.16 13.68
C HIS A 117 -10.54 5.94 13.95
N GLY A 118 -9.94 4.74 13.90
CA GLY A 118 -10.64 3.47 14.09
C GLY A 118 -11.52 3.04 12.92
N ASN A 119 -11.45 3.75 11.79
CA ASN A 119 -12.14 3.41 10.55
C ASN A 119 -11.13 2.85 9.54
N GLY A 120 -11.56 1.96 8.68
CA GLY A 120 -10.72 1.34 7.66
C GLY A 120 -11.15 -0.07 7.33
N THR A 121 -10.25 -0.83 6.74
CA THR A 121 -10.51 -2.18 6.24
C THR A 121 -9.91 -3.24 7.14
N ASP A 122 -10.77 -4.13 7.64
CA ASP A 122 -10.36 -5.39 8.25
C ASP A 122 -10.22 -6.45 7.15
N LEU A 123 -9.07 -7.14 7.12
CA LEU A 123 -8.79 -8.22 6.19
C LEU A 123 -8.87 -9.58 6.87
N SER A 124 -9.57 -10.53 6.24
CA SER A 124 -9.67 -11.91 6.72
C SER A 124 -8.41 -12.72 6.36
N ILE A 125 -7.28 -12.42 7.01
CA ILE A 125 -5.99 -13.07 6.80
C ILE A 125 -5.71 -14.04 7.94
N LEU A 126 -5.59 -15.34 7.64
CA LEU A 126 -5.33 -16.34 8.66
C LEU A 126 -3.88 -16.25 9.18
N GLY A 127 -3.72 -15.85 10.45
CA GLY A 127 -2.42 -15.73 11.12
C GLY A 127 -1.48 -14.72 10.48
N GLY A 128 -2.02 -13.76 9.73
CA GLY A 128 -1.31 -12.62 9.19
C GLY A 128 -1.64 -11.33 9.94
N SER A 129 -0.87 -10.29 9.64
CA SER A 129 -1.09 -8.92 10.09
C SER A 129 -1.06 -7.96 8.90
N HIS A 130 -1.72 -6.84 9.03
CA HIS A 130 -1.66 -5.75 8.05
C HIS A 130 -1.64 -4.41 8.75
N GLY A 131 -1.09 -3.42 8.05
CA GLY A 131 -1.16 -2.02 8.39
C GLY A 131 -1.84 -1.25 7.29
N SER A 132 -2.46 -0.14 7.62
CA SER A 132 -3.03 0.75 6.61
C SER A 132 -2.71 2.21 6.89
N SER A 133 -2.71 3.00 5.83
CA SER A 133 -2.70 4.46 5.86
C SER A 133 -3.79 4.98 4.92
N TYR A 134 -4.17 6.23 5.09
CA TYR A 134 -5.21 6.83 4.26
C TYR A 134 -4.93 8.30 3.97
N PHE A 135 -5.52 8.78 2.88
CA PHE A 135 -5.68 10.21 2.60
C PHE A 135 -7.09 10.47 2.08
N VAL A 136 -7.53 11.71 2.14
CA VAL A 136 -8.87 12.12 1.74
C VAL A 136 -8.78 13.09 0.56
N VAL A 137 -9.60 12.85 -0.44
CA VAL A 137 -9.78 13.72 -1.61
C VAL A 137 -11.20 14.27 -1.59
N GLU A 138 -11.34 15.58 -1.66
CA GLU A 138 -12.64 16.23 -1.71
C GLU A 138 -13.15 16.37 -3.14
N ASP A 139 -14.44 16.12 -3.34
CA ASP A 139 -15.15 16.55 -4.54
C ASP A 139 -15.21 18.09 -4.55
N PRO A 140 -14.91 18.78 -5.68
CA PRO A 140 -15.04 20.22 -5.81
C PRO A 140 -16.43 20.77 -5.46
N ALA A 141 -17.47 19.99 -5.65
CA ALA A 141 -18.83 20.33 -5.23
C ALA A 141 -19.08 20.10 -3.74
N ALA A 142 -18.14 19.46 -3.04
CA ALA A 142 -18.21 19.07 -1.63
C ALA A 142 -19.45 18.24 -1.26
N SER A 143 -20.05 17.54 -2.23
CA SER A 143 -21.19 16.62 -2.02
C SER A 143 -20.71 15.25 -1.55
N SER A 144 -19.44 14.93 -1.77
CA SER A 144 -18.79 13.70 -1.34
C SER A 144 -17.34 13.92 -1.00
N ILE A 145 -16.74 12.94 -0.33
CA ILE A 145 -15.31 12.79 -0.18
C ILE A 145 -14.91 11.40 -0.64
N GLN A 146 -13.68 11.25 -1.11
CA GLN A 146 -13.06 9.96 -1.32
C GLN A 146 -12.00 9.73 -0.25
N MET A 147 -12.11 8.64 0.48
CA MET A 147 -11.04 8.14 1.33
C MET A 147 -10.28 7.08 0.54
N VAL A 148 -9.01 7.30 0.34
CA VAL A 148 -8.09 6.37 -0.32
C VAL A 148 -7.28 5.68 0.76
N GLU A 149 -7.50 4.40 0.95
CA GLU A 149 -6.80 3.58 1.93
C GLU A 149 -5.76 2.71 1.21
N THR A 150 -4.53 2.78 1.67
CA THR A 150 -3.45 1.87 1.26
C THR A 150 -3.25 0.84 2.34
N VAL A 151 -3.20 -0.42 1.97
CA VAL A 151 -3.04 -1.55 2.88
C VAL A 151 -1.80 -2.33 2.50
N SER A 152 -0.96 -2.68 3.49
CA SER A 152 0.19 -3.57 3.31
C SER A 152 0.12 -4.69 4.33
N ALA A 153 0.36 -5.93 3.89
CA ALA A 153 0.23 -7.13 4.70
C ALA A 153 1.49 -8.01 4.64
N ASP A 154 1.68 -8.82 5.68
CA ASP A 154 2.76 -9.79 5.76
C ASP A 154 2.43 -11.11 5.03
N LYS A 155 1.18 -11.30 4.60
CA LYS A 155 0.71 -12.45 3.83
C LYS A 155 -0.13 -12.01 2.64
N PRO A 156 -0.28 -12.87 1.61
CA PRO A 156 -1.07 -12.55 0.43
C PRO A 156 -2.53 -12.19 0.79
N ILE A 157 -3.02 -11.12 0.16
CA ILE A 157 -4.34 -10.54 0.40
C ILE A 157 -5.24 -10.51 -0.85
N ASN A 158 -4.74 -10.89 -2.00
CA ASN A 158 -5.44 -10.78 -3.29
C ASN A 158 -6.62 -11.76 -3.48
N ASP A 159 -6.95 -12.59 -2.52
CA ASP A 159 -8.11 -13.49 -2.54
C ASP A 159 -8.81 -13.54 -1.17
N CYS A 160 -8.59 -12.52 -0.34
CA CYS A 160 -9.22 -12.49 0.98
C CYS A 160 -10.53 -11.70 0.97
N THR A 161 -11.35 -11.90 1.98
CA THR A 161 -12.52 -11.07 2.24
C THR A 161 -12.09 -9.83 3.01
N ALA A 162 -12.49 -8.66 2.54
CA ALA A 162 -12.35 -7.38 3.20
C ALA A 162 -13.66 -6.95 3.87
N THR A 163 -13.55 -6.25 4.98
CA THR A 163 -14.69 -5.59 5.63
C THR A 163 -14.31 -4.15 5.95
N GLY A 164 -14.89 -3.21 5.23
CA GLY A 164 -14.82 -1.80 5.59
C GLY A 164 -15.66 -1.55 6.85
N VAL A 165 -15.07 -1.00 7.88
CA VAL A 165 -15.72 -0.65 9.14
C VAL A 165 -15.53 0.82 9.40
N PHE A 166 -16.64 1.55 9.53
CA PHE A 166 -16.63 2.97 9.77
C PHE A 166 -17.57 3.28 10.94
N GLU A 167 -17.07 4.02 11.92
CA GLU A 167 -17.89 4.52 13.03
C GLU A 167 -17.59 5.99 13.22
N ASN A 168 -18.52 6.84 12.84
CA ASN A 168 -18.43 8.29 12.79
C ASN A 168 -17.25 8.80 11.91
N LEU A 169 -17.33 10.06 11.48
CA LEU A 169 -16.20 10.83 10.99
C LEU A 169 -15.91 11.93 11.99
N TYR A 170 -14.64 12.10 12.33
CA TYR A 170 -14.18 12.99 13.39
C TYR A 170 -13.35 14.14 12.83
N LYS A 171 -13.22 15.21 13.60
CA LYS A 171 -12.15 16.21 13.49
C LYS A 171 -11.40 16.31 14.82
N TRP A 172 -10.19 16.82 14.77
CA TRP A 172 -9.50 17.21 15.98
C TRP A 172 -10.02 18.56 16.47
N ASP A 173 -10.42 18.66 17.73
CA ASP A 173 -10.81 19.91 18.40
C ASP A 173 -9.62 20.40 19.23
N GLU A 174 -9.01 21.49 18.78
CA GLU A 174 -7.83 22.07 19.45
C GLU A 174 -8.14 22.62 20.84
N GLU A 175 -9.36 23.10 21.06
CA GLU A 175 -9.78 23.68 22.35
C GLU A 175 -10.09 22.58 23.37
N ALA A 176 -10.77 21.53 22.93
CA ALA A 176 -11.09 20.38 23.77
C ALA A 176 -9.89 19.42 23.94
N GLY A 177 -8.94 19.40 22.97
CA GLY A 177 -7.82 18.49 22.92
C GLY A 177 -8.21 17.05 22.66
N GLU A 178 -9.32 16.84 21.96
CA GLU A 178 -9.87 15.51 21.64
C GLU A 178 -10.49 15.46 20.25
N ALA A 179 -10.72 14.24 19.74
CA ALA A 179 -11.45 14.01 18.50
C ALA A 179 -12.97 14.13 18.75
N VAL A 180 -13.64 14.99 17.99
CA VAL A 180 -15.09 15.19 18.08
C VAL A 180 -15.78 14.71 16.80
N PRO A 181 -16.94 14.01 16.88
CA PRO A 181 -17.64 13.55 15.69
C PRO A 181 -18.29 14.73 14.97
N ILE A 182 -18.15 14.78 13.64
CA ILE A 182 -18.79 15.75 12.75
C ILE A 182 -19.87 15.11 11.90
N ILE A 183 -19.80 13.80 11.66
CA ILE A 183 -20.80 12.97 11.02
C ILE A 183 -20.93 11.69 11.86
N GLU A 184 -22.10 11.49 12.43
CA GLU A 184 -22.39 10.29 13.21
C GLU A 184 -22.99 9.21 12.33
N GLY A 185 -22.55 7.96 12.52
CA GLY A 185 -23.06 6.79 11.83
C GLY A 185 -22.19 5.57 12.04
N LYS A 186 -22.70 4.42 11.60
CA LYS A 186 -21.98 3.15 11.59
C LYS A 186 -22.22 2.46 10.26
N TRP A 187 -21.13 2.21 9.55
CA TRP A 187 -21.17 1.55 8.25
C TRP A 187 -20.31 0.32 8.26
N ARG A 188 -20.80 -0.75 7.65
CA ARG A 188 -20.09 -2.01 7.54
C ARG A 188 -20.31 -2.64 6.17
N LEU A 189 -19.29 -2.60 5.33
CA LEU A 189 -19.31 -3.11 3.97
C LEU A 189 -18.45 -4.37 3.90
N LYS A 190 -18.92 -5.40 3.20
CA LYS A 190 -18.17 -6.63 2.99
C LYS A 190 -17.99 -6.85 1.50
N PHE A 191 -16.75 -7.13 1.06
CA PHE A 191 -16.41 -7.38 -0.33
C PHE A 191 -15.21 -8.33 -0.44
N GLU A 192 -15.00 -8.86 -1.64
CA GLU A 192 -13.87 -9.73 -1.93
C GLU A 192 -12.74 -8.90 -2.57
N MET A 193 -11.51 -9.16 -2.14
CA MET A 193 -10.29 -8.59 -2.69
C MET A 193 -9.88 -9.37 -3.94
N THR A 194 -10.77 -9.40 -4.95
CA THR A 194 -10.61 -10.21 -6.16
C THR A 194 -9.95 -9.37 -7.24
N TYR A 195 -8.63 -9.33 -7.26
CA TYR A 195 -7.83 -8.70 -8.31
C TYR A 195 -6.65 -9.61 -8.69
N GLU A 196 -6.15 -9.41 -9.91
CA GLU A 196 -5.03 -10.21 -10.41
C GLU A 196 -3.72 -9.72 -9.80
N ASP A 197 -2.93 -10.65 -9.23
CA ASP A 197 -1.58 -10.35 -8.77
C ASP A 197 -0.66 -10.12 -9.97
N SER A 198 -0.20 -8.89 -10.12
CA SER A 198 0.73 -8.48 -11.18
C SER A 198 2.18 -8.37 -10.67
N SER A 199 2.45 -8.84 -9.47
CA SER A 199 3.78 -8.74 -8.88
C SER A 199 4.80 -9.72 -9.48
N VAL A 200 6.06 -9.31 -9.44
CA VAL A 200 7.23 -10.15 -9.73
C VAL A 200 8.06 -10.24 -8.48
N THR A 201 8.40 -11.47 -8.07
CA THR A 201 9.29 -11.71 -6.94
C THR A 201 10.70 -12.06 -7.42
N LEU A 202 11.67 -11.26 -7.00
CA LEU A 202 13.09 -11.50 -7.18
C LEU A 202 13.59 -12.27 -5.98
N SER A 203 14.28 -13.40 -6.24
CA SER A 203 14.92 -14.17 -5.18
C SER A 203 16.14 -13.44 -4.67
N GLY A 204 16.27 -13.30 -3.35
CA GLY A 204 17.43 -12.73 -2.67
C GLY A 204 18.57 -13.74 -2.48
N GLY A 205 19.33 -13.48 -1.44
CA GLY A 205 20.51 -14.22 -1.02
C GLY A 205 21.77 -13.37 -1.09
N GLU A 206 21.70 -12.21 -1.71
CA GLU A 206 22.75 -11.21 -1.73
C GLU A 206 22.83 -10.49 -0.39
N THR A 207 24.04 -10.03 -0.04
CA THR A 207 24.27 -9.35 1.24
C THR A 207 24.94 -8.00 1.05
N PHE A 208 24.68 -7.10 1.98
CA PHE A 208 25.43 -5.86 2.14
C PHE A 208 25.78 -5.63 3.62
N THR A 209 26.69 -4.72 3.88
CA THR A 209 27.14 -4.42 5.25
C THR A 209 26.85 -2.95 5.56
N GLN A 210 26.19 -2.70 6.68
CA GLN A 210 25.90 -1.37 7.19
C GLN A 210 26.03 -1.36 8.71
N ASP A 211 26.67 -0.32 9.27
CA ASP A 211 26.88 -0.16 10.73
C ASP A 211 27.55 -1.38 11.41
N GLY A 212 28.36 -2.14 10.66
CA GLY A 212 29.05 -3.34 11.15
C GLY A 212 28.20 -4.59 11.25
N MET A 213 26.96 -4.55 10.76
CA MET A 213 26.02 -5.68 10.66
C MET A 213 25.93 -6.14 9.20
N THR A 214 25.60 -7.42 9.00
CA THR A 214 25.35 -8.01 7.69
C THR A 214 23.85 -8.10 7.46
N PHE A 215 23.41 -7.55 6.36
CA PHE A 215 22.04 -7.60 5.88
C PHE A 215 21.96 -8.60 4.74
N THR A 216 21.06 -9.55 4.82
CA THR A 216 20.76 -10.51 3.75
C THR A 216 19.42 -10.15 3.14
N ILE A 217 19.36 -9.86 1.86
CA ILE A 217 18.11 -9.61 1.15
C ILE A 217 17.45 -10.97 0.92
N ASP A 218 16.26 -11.18 1.47
CA ASP A 218 15.55 -12.46 1.37
C ASP A 218 14.69 -12.51 0.11
N SER A 219 13.96 -11.44 -0.18
CA SER A 219 13.16 -11.28 -1.41
C SER A 219 12.83 -9.83 -1.72
N ILE A 220 12.56 -9.55 -2.98
CA ILE A 220 12.00 -8.27 -3.43
C ILE A 220 10.76 -8.59 -4.25
N THR A 221 9.61 -8.11 -3.83
CA THR A 221 8.36 -8.15 -4.60
C THR A 221 8.11 -6.79 -5.20
N LEU A 222 7.82 -6.71 -6.48
CA LEU A 222 7.63 -5.49 -7.23
C LEU A 222 6.44 -5.65 -8.16
N SER A 223 5.58 -4.66 -8.18
CA SER A 223 4.38 -4.59 -9.03
C SER A 223 4.24 -3.18 -9.63
N PRO A 224 3.30 -2.93 -10.56
CA PRO A 224 3.00 -1.58 -11.02
C PRO A 224 2.51 -0.62 -9.95
N VAL A 225 2.06 -1.11 -8.79
CA VAL A 225 1.42 -0.30 -7.74
C VAL A 225 2.20 -0.22 -6.44
N ALA A 226 3.13 -1.17 -6.19
CA ALA A 226 3.82 -1.25 -4.91
C ALA A 226 5.13 -2.04 -4.99
N TYR A 227 5.91 -1.94 -3.94
CA TYR A 227 7.07 -2.79 -3.73
C TYR A 227 7.12 -3.28 -2.28
N LYS A 228 7.84 -4.39 -2.07
CA LYS A 228 8.13 -4.95 -0.76
C LYS A 228 9.53 -5.58 -0.80
N VAL A 229 10.36 -5.26 0.19
CA VAL A 229 11.69 -5.84 0.39
C VAL A 229 11.71 -6.52 1.74
N ASP A 230 11.93 -7.83 1.74
CA ASP A 230 12.15 -8.61 2.94
C ASP A 230 13.66 -8.87 3.10
N TYR A 231 14.19 -8.67 4.30
CA TYR A 231 15.60 -8.90 4.59
C TYR A 231 15.83 -9.27 6.06
N THR A 232 16.93 -9.97 6.30
CA THR A 232 17.37 -10.43 7.62
C THR A 232 18.68 -9.75 7.99
N VAL A 233 18.84 -9.34 9.25
CA VAL A 233 20.07 -8.76 9.80
C VAL A 233 20.69 -9.75 10.77
N ASP A 234 22.01 -9.98 10.70
CA ASP A 234 22.79 -10.93 11.49
C ASP A 234 22.95 -10.57 12.99
N SER A 235 22.11 -9.67 13.47
CA SER A 235 22.09 -9.14 14.83
C SER A 235 20.66 -9.04 15.30
N GLU A 236 20.39 -9.50 16.52
CA GLU A 236 19.04 -9.45 17.11
C GLU A 236 18.72 -8.05 17.64
N VAL A 237 17.58 -7.48 17.21
CA VAL A 237 17.09 -6.21 17.70
C VAL A 237 16.62 -6.35 19.15
N VAL A 238 17.03 -5.41 19.99
CA VAL A 238 16.60 -5.33 21.39
C VAL A 238 15.87 -4.02 21.61
N TRP A 239 14.62 -4.11 22.08
CA TRP A 239 13.79 -2.95 22.38
C TRP A 239 13.88 -2.56 23.86
N SER A 240 13.94 -1.25 24.12
CA SER A 240 13.80 -0.74 25.48
C SER A 240 12.33 -0.84 25.93
N ASN A 241 12.08 -1.43 27.11
CA ASN A 241 10.72 -1.49 27.68
C ASN A 241 10.31 -0.11 28.25
N SER A 242 10.16 0.91 27.41
CA SER A 242 9.64 2.20 27.86
C SER A 242 8.12 2.13 28.02
N GLY A 243 7.61 2.06 29.24
CA GLY A 243 6.17 1.96 29.55
C GLY A 243 5.35 3.22 29.25
N SER A 244 5.91 4.19 28.48
CA SER A 244 5.27 5.49 28.24
C SER A 244 4.44 5.57 26.96
N GLY A 245 4.43 4.51 26.14
CA GLY A 245 3.78 4.51 24.80
C GLY A 245 4.51 5.41 23.78
N ARG A 246 5.65 6.00 24.14
CA ARG A 246 6.52 6.75 23.23
C ARG A 246 7.79 5.95 22.98
N GLN A 247 8.24 5.95 21.72
CA GLN A 247 9.53 5.38 21.36
C GLN A 247 10.65 6.09 22.13
N SER A 248 11.54 5.31 22.76
CA SER A 248 12.73 5.86 23.43
C SER A 248 13.75 6.35 22.38
N GLU A 249 14.69 7.18 22.80
CA GLU A 249 15.80 7.59 21.90
C GLU A 249 16.65 6.39 21.48
N GLU A 250 16.84 5.41 22.35
CA GLU A 250 17.56 4.17 22.05
C GLU A 250 16.82 3.34 21.01
N ASP A 251 15.48 3.16 21.14
CA ASP A 251 14.67 2.45 20.17
C ASP A 251 14.63 3.18 18.83
N ARG A 252 14.59 4.53 18.85
CA ARG A 252 14.67 5.32 17.61
C ARG A 252 15.99 5.11 16.87
N LEU A 253 17.11 5.15 17.56
CA LEU A 253 18.43 4.88 16.97
C LEU A 253 18.54 3.44 16.48
N THR A 254 17.92 2.50 17.18
CA THR A 254 17.84 1.11 16.78
C THR A 254 17.03 0.98 15.49
N THR A 255 15.83 1.58 15.42
CA THR A 255 15.02 1.60 14.21
C THR A 255 15.79 2.19 13.03
N GLN A 256 16.52 3.28 13.23
CA GLN A 256 17.33 3.88 12.17
C GLN A 256 18.39 2.91 11.62
N ARG A 257 19.14 2.23 12.49
CA ARG A 257 20.22 1.35 12.08
C ARG A 257 19.74 0.09 11.36
N TYR A 258 18.65 -0.51 11.82
CA TYR A 258 18.14 -1.78 11.27
C TYR A 258 17.18 -1.59 10.11
N PHE A 259 16.55 -0.43 10.01
CA PHE A 259 15.41 -0.24 9.11
C PHE A 259 15.46 1.07 8.31
N GLU A 260 15.43 2.26 8.97
CA GLU A 260 15.27 3.52 8.25
C GLU A 260 16.44 3.82 7.31
N ASN A 261 17.67 3.55 7.72
CA ASN A 261 18.87 3.83 6.92
C ASN A 261 19.12 2.83 5.77
N VAL A 262 18.29 1.79 5.61
CA VAL A 262 18.41 0.87 4.48
C VAL A 262 17.93 1.58 3.22
N GLU A 263 18.89 1.88 2.33
CA GLU A 263 18.63 2.55 1.06
C GLU A 263 17.94 1.60 0.08
N ILE A 264 16.84 2.07 -0.53
CA ILE A 264 16.12 1.38 -1.59
C ILE A 264 15.91 2.38 -2.73
N LEU A 265 16.47 2.09 -3.92
CA LEU A 265 16.37 2.96 -5.08
C LEU A 265 15.80 2.18 -6.27
N LEU A 266 14.76 2.70 -6.90
CA LEU A 266 14.21 2.20 -8.15
C LEU A 266 14.72 3.09 -9.30
N THR A 267 15.38 2.48 -10.28
CA THR A 267 15.84 3.17 -11.47
C THR A 267 14.93 2.82 -12.65
N LEU A 268 14.41 3.83 -13.32
CA LEU A 268 13.58 3.67 -14.51
C LEU A 268 14.45 3.57 -15.78
N THR A 269 13.87 3.10 -16.87
CA THR A 269 14.54 2.91 -18.18
C THR A 269 15.02 4.24 -18.80
N ASP A 270 14.40 5.36 -18.45
CA ASP A 270 14.82 6.70 -18.86
C ASP A 270 15.97 7.28 -18.02
N GLY A 271 16.40 6.55 -16.98
CA GLY A 271 17.45 6.94 -16.04
C GLY A 271 16.97 7.72 -14.83
N THR A 272 15.67 7.95 -14.68
CA THR A 272 15.09 8.53 -13.46
C THR A 272 15.33 7.58 -12.28
N VAL A 273 15.71 8.13 -11.13
CA VAL A 273 15.89 7.36 -9.88
C VAL A 273 14.83 7.83 -8.89
N ILE A 274 14.06 6.87 -8.38
CA ILE A 274 13.06 7.07 -7.33
C ILE A 274 13.63 6.53 -6.03
N ASP A 275 13.71 7.39 -5.02
CA ASP A 275 14.14 7.00 -3.67
C ASP A 275 12.94 6.43 -2.90
N LEU A 276 13.02 5.15 -2.59
CA LEU A 276 12.02 4.37 -1.87
C LEU A 276 12.42 4.08 -0.41
N SER A 277 13.50 4.72 0.07
CA SER A 277 14.10 4.41 1.37
C SER A 277 13.21 4.76 2.57
N ASN A 278 12.23 5.65 2.41
CA ASN A 278 11.37 6.13 3.50
C ASN A 278 10.11 5.30 3.75
N ALA A 279 9.98 4.15 3.08
CA ALA A 279 8.82 3.28 3.27
C ALA A 279 8.63 2.79 4.70
N GLY A 280 7.38 2.55 5.04
CA GLY A 280 7.00 1.86 6.27
C GLY A 280 7.30 0.35 6.23
N GLY A 281 6.94 -0.34 7.30
CA GLY A 281 7.10 -1.79 7.36
C GLY A 281 7.17 -2.35 8.76
N SER A 282 7.82 -3.50 8.90
CA SER A 282 7.97 -4.20 10.17
C SER A 282 9.42 -4.53 10.47
N ILE A 283 9.74 -4.60 11.75
CA ILE A 283 11.04 -4.98 12.29
C ILE A 283 10.81 -5.78 13.57
N GLY A 284 11.41 -6.96 13.67
CA GLY A 284 11.25 -7.80 14.84
C GLY A 284 12.37 -8.83 15.02
N PRO A 285 12.63 -9.26 16.26
CA PRO A 285 13.58 -10.33 16.55
C PRO A 285 13.00 -11.69 16.17
N GLU A 286 13.84 -12.55 15.60
CA GLU A 286 13.52 -13.94 15.28
C GLU A 286 14.77 -14.81 15.42
N ASP A 287 14.83 -15.71 16.41
CA ASP A 287 15.87 -16.72 16.61
C ASP A 287 17.33 -16.20 16.54
N GLY A 288 17.60 -15.03 17.15
CA GLY A 288 18.93 -14.42 17.23
C GLY A 288 19.31 -13.51 16.06
N VAL A 289 18.41 -13.29 15.13
CA VAL A 289 18.51 -12.33 14.01
C VAL A 289 17.37 -11.32 14.08
N THR A 290 17.41 -10.33 13.21
CA THR A 290 16.29 -9.39 13.03
C THR A 290 15.69 -9.60 11.65
N VAL A 291 14.38 -9.83 11.59
CA VAL A 291 13.63 -9.88 10.34
C VAL A 291 12.96 -8.54 10.09
N CYS A 292 13.12 -8.03 8.88
CA CYS A 292 12.59 -6.76 8.45
C CYS A 292 11.80 -6.93 7.14
N SER A 293 10.70 -6.21 7.04
CA SER A 293 9.93 -6.06 5.80
C SER A 293 9.67 -4.59 5.56
N LYS A 294 10.06 -4.06 4.41
CA LYS A 294 9.96 -2.64 4.06
C LYS A 294 9.28 -2.49 2.71
N GLY A 295 8.24 -1.67 2.62
CA GLY A 295 7.51 -1.49 1.37
C GLY A 295 6.37 -0.50 1.49
N GLU A 296 5.90 -0.02 0.34
CA GLU A 296 4.74 0.87 0.25
C GLU A 296 4.13 0.87 -1.15
N VAL A 297 2.95 1.45 -1.25
CA VAL A 297 2.27 1.73 -2.52
C VAL A 297 2.90 2.97 -3.17
N PHE A 298 3.16 2.92 -4.47
CA PHE A 298 3.66 4.06 -5.23
C PHE A 298 2.64 5.20 -5.28
N SER A 299 3.12 6.43 -5.38
CA SER A 299 2.27 7.61 -5.57
C SER A 299 1.59 7.67 -6.94
N GLU A 300 2.08 6.90 -7.89
CA GLU A 300 1.51 6.72 -9.23
C GLU A 300 1.72 5.28 -9.71
N VAL A 301 0.89 4.84 -10.66
CA VAL A 301 1.09 3.53 -11.30
C VAL A 301 2.31 3.58 -12.21
N LEU A 302 3.27 2.69 -11.97
CA LEU A 302 4.51 2.58 -12.73
C LEU A 302 4.47 1.33 -13.61
N PRO A 303 4.50 1.45 -14.95
CA PRO A 303 4.59 0.30 -15.84
C PRO A 303 5.84 -0.54 -15.52
N MET A 304 5.71 -1.86 -15.44
CA MET A 304 6.86 -2.75 -15.17
C MET A 304 7.94 -2.66 -16.24
N GLU A 305 7.56 -2.38 -17.50
CA GLU A 305 8.49 -2.15 -18.61
C GLU A 305 9.33 -0.88 -18.48
N ASP A 306 8.89 0.08 -17.67
CA ASP A 306 9.62 1.31 -17.40
C ASP A 306 10.62 1.15 -16.24
N MET A 307 10.60 0.04 -15.53
CA MET A 307 11.51 -0.24 -14.42
C MET A 307 12.77 -0.94 -14.93
N ALA A 308 13.94 -0.32 -14.75
CA ALA A 308 15.21 -0.87 -15.21
C ALA A 308 15.91 -1.71 -14.15
N SER A 309 15.96 -1.24 -12.92
CA SER A 309 16.59 -1.96 -11.81
C SER A 309 16.10 -1.45 -10.46
N ILE A 310 16.18 -2.31 -9.45
CA ILE A 310 16.02 -1.91 -8.04
C ILE A 310 17.29 -2.22 -7.28
N SER A 311 17.73 -1.31 -6.39
CA SER A 311 18.88 -1.54 -5.52
C SER A 311 18.46 -1.47 -4.06
N VAL A 312 19.05 -2.35 -3.23
CA VAL A 312 18.85 -2.40 -1.78
C VAL A 312 20.21 -2.43 -1.10
N GLY A 313 20.52 -1.42 -0.28
CA GLY A 313 21.82 -1.29 0.36
C GLY A 313 22.99 -1.29 -0.64
N GLY A 314 22.78 -0.81 -1.86
CA GLY A 314 23.76 -0.79 -2.95
C GLY A 314 23.89 -2.10 -3.74
N VAL A 315 23.11 -3.13 -3.40
CA VAL A 315 23.00 -4.37 -4.20
C VAL A 315 21.95 -4.15 -5.30
N VAL A 316 22.32 -4.33 -6.56
CA VAL A 316 21.48 -4.03 -7.72
C VAL A 316 20.88 -5.28 -8.33
N TYR A 317 19.57 -5.25 -8.54
CA TYR A 317 18.79 -6.27 -9.24
C TYR A 317 18.30 -5.67 -10.57
N ASP A 318 18.75 -6.22 -11.70
CA ASP A 318 18.30 -5.82 -13.03
C ASP A 318 16.89 -6.36 -13.29
N LEU A 319 15.96 -5.50 -13.72
CA LEU A 319 14.57 -5.81 -14.07
C LEU A 319 14.36 -5.91 -15.58
N THR A 320 15.30 -5.37 -16.38
CA THR A 320 15.21 -5.44 -17.82
C THR A 320 15.36 -6.90 -18.30
N VAL A 321 14.33 -7.39 -18.99
CA VAL A 321 14.35 -8.71 -19.62
C VAL A 321 15.11 -8.59 -20.94
N GLU A 322 16.18 -9.42 -21.15
CA GLU A 322 16.76 -9.64 -22.46
C GLU A 322 15.81 -10.41 -23.39
#